data_a0bdb96284ab5f22c1bb513c8d7c42f4
#
_entry.id   a0bdb96284ab5f22c1bb513c8d7c42f4
#
_cell.length_a   1.000
_cell.length_b   1.000
_cell.length_c   1.000
_cell.angle_alpha   90.00
_cell.angle_beta   90.00
_cell.angle_gamma   90.00
#
_symmetry.space_group_name_H-M   'P 1'
#
loop_
_entity.id
_entity.type
_entity.pdbx_description
1 polymer ?
#
loop_
_entity_poly.entity_id
_entity_poly.type
_entity_poly.pdbx_seq_one_letter_code
_entity_poly.pdbx_strand_id
1 'polypeptide(L)'
;MAKIKHGFSGQRLIVYPFYVIEQALNNPLVADLVVHSMGYFPKAESHYIDRASGCGEYLLIYCTKGEGWYVLDGKRYVVPENHFFILPAEKPHQYGSSEHDPWYIYWAHFKGKKAKYISDQLQGVIPIDMDDNSRIGDRIAFFDELLNVLESGTDEATVNYVNLSFNHLIASFLYVKTYREAKFSKSKAENTFFISLATHFMTENLENKLTLKELASHFGYSESYMYRLFFKETGYAPMNYFLHMKIDRA
;
A
#
# COMPACT_ATOMS: atom_id res chain seq x y z
N MET A 1 0.72 11.04 -34.84
CA MET A 1 2.03 11.18 -34.14
C MET A 1 2.75 9.84 -34.08
N ALA A 2 4.08 9.82 -33.99
CA ALA A 2 4.84 8.57 -33.84
C ALA A 2 4.52 7.95 -32.47
N LYS A 3 4.24 6.63 -32.42
CA LYS A 3 3.99 5.89 -31.19
C LYS A 3 5.31 5.65 -30.45
N ILE A 4 5.41 6.07 -29.21
CA ILE A 4 6.62 6.05 -28.39
C ILE A 4 6.44 5.06 -27.23
N LYS A 5 7.39 4.13 -27.06
CA LYS A 5 7.35 3.16 -25.95
C LYS A 5 8.05 3.66 -24.70
N HIS A 6 9.16 4.37 -24.87
CA HIS A 6 10.02 4.96 -23.83
C HIS A 6 10.91 6.02 -24.46
N GLY A 7 11.68 6.77 -23.66
CA GLY A 7 12.55 7.84 -24.15
C GLY A 7 11.97 9.23 -23.84
N PHE A 8 11.09 9.32 -22.83
CA PHE A 8 10.52 10.59 -22.35
C PHE A 8 11.55 11.37 -21.54
N SER A 9 11.56 12.70 -21.73
CA SER A 9 12.46 13.56 -20.95
C SER A 9 12.19 13.40 -19.45
N GLY A 10 13.23 13.10 -18.66
CA GLY A 10 13.10 12.88 -17.22
C GLY A 10 12.51 11.53 -16.82
N GLN A 11 12.35 10.58 -17.74
CA GLN A 11 11.92 9.24 -17.39
C GLN A 11 12.94 8.52 -16.50
N ARG A 12 12.42 7.64 -15.65
CA ARG A 12 13.18 6.60 -14.96
C ARG A 12 12.67 5.25 -15.43
N LEU A 13 13.57 4.35 -15.76
CA LEU A 13 13.25 3.02 -16.27
C LEU A 13 14.33 2.04 -15.82
N ILE A 14 13.97 1.13 -14.95
CA ILE A 14 14.86 0.10 -14.45
C ILE A 14 14.25 -1.27 -14.80
N VAL A 15 15.07 -2.12 -15.42
CA VAL A 15 14.71 -3.50 -15.76
C VAL A 15 15.76 -4.41 -15.17
N TYR A 16 15.36 -5.30 -14.29
CA TYR A 16 16.30 -6.31 -13.76
C TYR A 16 16.65 -7.33 -14.83
N PRO A 17 17.93 -7.73 -14.90
CA PRO A 17 18.36 -8.85 -15.75
C PRO A 17 17.60 -10.13 -15.41
N PHE A 18 17.41 -10.99 -16.41
CA PHE A 18 16.64 -12.23 -16.25
C PHE A 18 17.14 -13.11 -15.10
N TYR A 19 18.46 -13.25 -14.95
CA TYR A 19 19.07 -14.07 -13.88
C TYR A 19 18.73 -13.55 -12.47
N VAL A 20 18.61 -12.23 -12.29
CA VAL A 20 18.22 -11.61 -11.01
C VAL A 20 16.78 -11.99 -10.65
N ILE A 21 15.89 -11.93 -11.64
CA ILE A 21 14.48 -12.32 -11.47
C ILE A 21 14.36 -13.81 -11.16
N GLU A 22 15.14 -14.65 -11.85
CA GLU A 22 15.14 -16.10 -11.60
C GLU A 22 15.62 -16.42 -10.18
N GLN A 23 16.68 -15.78 -9.72
CA GLN A 23 17.16 -15.90 -8.34
C GLN A 23 16.10 -15.47 -7.34
N ALA A 24 15.43 -14.32 -7.56
CA ALA A 24 14.38 -13.81 -6.68
C ALA A 24 13.16 -14.78 -6.64
N LEU A 25 12.76 -15.36 -7.76
CA LEU A 25 11.67 -16.34 -7.83
C LEU A 25 12.00 -17.67 -7.11
N ASN A 26 13.28 -17.98 -6.92
CA ASN A 26 13.74 -19.14 -6.16
C ASN A 26 14.05 -18.80 -4.69
N ASN A 27 14.05 -17.53 -4.30
CA ASN A 27 14.27 -17.11 -2.92
C ASN A 27 12.97 -17.15 -2.12
N PRO A 28 12.82 -18.04 -1.12
CA PRO A 28 11.58 -18.20 -0.37
C PRO A 28 11.12 -16.93 0.35
N LEU A 29 12.02 -15.97 0.61
CA LEU A 29 11.70 -14.70 1.25
C LEU A 29 10.83 -13.79 0.37
N VAL A 30 11.02 -13.81 -0.96
CA VAL A 30 10.43 -12.85 -1.89
C VAL A 30 9.71 -13.49 -3.09
N ALA A 31 9.84 -14.77 -3.32
CA ALA A 31 9.37 -15.51 -4.51
C ALA A 31 7.88 -15.31 -4.84
N ASP A 32 7.06 -15.02 -3.83
CA ASP A 32 5.62 -14.89 -4.00
C ASP A 32 5.19 -13.59 -4.72
N LEU A 33 6.06 -12.57 -4.72
CA LEU A 33 5.81 -11.30 -5.42
C LEU A 33 7.16 -10.66 -5.79
N VAL A 34 7.53 -10.73 -7.06
CA VAL A 34 8.81 -10.27 -7.58
C VAL A 34 8.61 -9.18 -8.63
N VAL A 35 9.24 -8.03 -8.42
CA VAL A 35 9.31 -6.93 -9.39
C VAL A 35 10.33 -7.27 -10.45
N HIS A 36 9.93 -7.21 -11.74
CA HIS A 36 10.83 -7.36 -12.87
C HIS A 36 11.36 -6.02 -13.35
N SER A 37 10.48 -5.05 -13.47
CA SER A 37 10.84 -3.70 -13.90
C SER A 37 9.90 -2.68 -13.28
N MET A 38 10.42 -1.47 -13.12
CA MET A 38 9.67 -0.35 -12.56
C MET A 38 10.12 0.94 -13.20
N GLY A 39 9.23 1.92 -13.28
CA GLY A 39 9.60 3.21 -13.83
C GLY A 39 8.62 4.33 -13.50
N TYR A 40 9.10 5.53 -13.86
CA TYR A 40 8.34 6.76 -13.88
C TYR A 40 8.45 7.41 -15.26
N PHE A 41 7.34 7.72 -15.88
CA PHE A 41 7.29 8.43 -17.15
C PHE A 41 6.56 9.76 -16.96
N PRO A 42 7.29 10.89 -16.91
CA PRO A 42 6.68 12.22 -16.85
C PRO A 42 6.16 12.61 -18.23
N LYS A 43 4.97 13.19 -18.28
CA LYS A 43 4.34 13.74 -19.49
C LYS A 43 4.60 12.85 -20.72
N ALA A 44 4.17 11.59 -20.65
CA ALA A 44 4.48 10.57 -21.65
C ALA A 44 3.70 10.80 -22.95
N GLU A 45 4.07 11.86 -23.70
CA GLU A 45 3.45 12.23 -24.98
C GLU A 45 3.56 11.11 -26.00
N SER A 46 2.45 10.78 -26.67
CA SER A 46 2.38 9.71 -27.67
C SER A 46 2.77 8.32 -27.15
N HIS A 47 2.77 8.13 -25.82
CA HIS A 47 3.03 6.81 -25.23
C HIS A 47 2.01 5.80 -25.74
N TYR A 48 2.52 4.70 -26.26
CA TYR A 48 1.67 3.64 -26.80
C TYR A 48 2.39 2.29 -26.74
N ILE A 49 1.71 1.34 -26.15
CA ILE A 49 2.14 -0.06 -26.12
C ILE A 49 1.02 -0.94 -26.67
N ASP A 50 1.40 -1.90 -27.51
CA ASP A 50 0.54 -2.97 -28.01
C ASP A 50 1.17 -4.32 -27.74
N ARG A 51 0.47 -5.15 -26.99
CA ARG A 51 0.87 -6.51 -26.62
C ARG A 51 -0.20 -7.49 -27.10
N ALA A 52 -0.19 -7.76 -28.39
CA ALA A 52 -1.17 -8.64 -29.05
C ALA A 52 -1.23 -10.06 -28.46
N SER A 53 -0.17 -10.53 -27.81
CA SER A 53 -0.10 -11.84 -27.13
C SER A 53 -0.06 -11.72 -25.60
N GLY A 54 -0.24 -10.51 -25.06
CA GLY A 54 0.01 -10.25 -23.64
C GLY A 54 1.51 -10.21 -23.30
N CYS A 55 1.82 -10.38 -22.03
CA CYS A 55 3.18 -10.58 -21.51
C CYS A 55 3.12 -11.53 -20.32
N GLY A 56 4.26 -12.16 -19.96
CA GLY A 56 4.33 -13.10 -18.84
C GLY A 56 4.32 -12.45 -17.45
N GLU A 57 3.82 -11.22 -17.32
CA GLU A 57 3.89 -10.39 -16.13
C GLU A 57 2.61 -9.57 -15.95
N TYR A 58 2.29 -9.28 -14.70
CA TYR A 58 1.26 -8.32 -14.34
C TYR A 58 1.84 -6.92 -14.40
N LEU A 59 1.04 -5.94 -14.80
CA LEU A 59 1.47 -4.54 -14.93
C LEU A 59 0.55 -3.64 -14.10
N LEU A 60 1.09 -3.06 -13.04
CA LEU A 60 0.48 -1.94 -12.33
C LEU A 60 0.85 -0.64 -13.06
N ILE A 61 -0.15 0.20 -13.35
CA ILE A 61 0.04 1.60 -13.77
C ILE A 61 -0.76 2.50 -12.84
N TYR A 62 -0.10 3.51 -12.29
CA TYR A 62 -0.68 4.58 -11.50
C TYR A 62 -0.50 5.92 -12.22
N CYS A 63 -1.62 6.51 -12.67
CA CYS A 63 -1.66 7.83 -13.30
C CYS A 63 -1.69 8.91 -12.22
N THR A 64 -0.63 9.69 -12.10
CA THR A 64 -0.50 10.75 -11.08
C THR A 64 -0.93 12.11 -11.59
N LYS A 65 -0.98 12.33 -12.93
CA LYS A 65 -1.42 13.54 -13.58
C LYS A 65 -1.80 13.25 -15.04
N GLY A 66 -2.70 14.04 -15.61
CA GLY A 66 -3.16 13.88 -16.98
C GLY A 66 -4.07 12.67 -17.16
N GLU A 67 -4.15 12.16 -18.36
CA GLU A 67 -5.06 11.09 -18.73
C GLU A 67 -4.40 10.08 -19.67
N GLY A 68 -4.75 8.83 -19.52
CA GLY A 68 -4.41 7.77 -20.45
C GLY A 68 -5.57 6.79 -20.67
N TRP A 69 -5.27 5.67 -21.26
CA TRP A 69 -6.26 4.65 -21.53
C TRP A 69 -5.62 3.26 -21.67
N TYR A 70 -6.41 2.23 -21.49
CA TYR A 70 -6.04 0.87 -21.88
C TYR A 70 -7.20 0.14 -22.57
N VAL A 71 -6.88 -0.89 -23.34
CA VAL A 71 -7.83 -1.85 -23.93
C VAL A 71 -7.52 -3.22 -23.38
N LEU A 72 -8.54 -3.89 -22.85
CA LEU A 72 -8.47 -5.25 -22.35
C LEU A 72 -9.78 -5.96 -22.73
N ASP A 73 -9.67 -7.20 -23.22
CA ASP A 73 -10.83 -8.00 -23.66
C ASP A 73 -11.73 -7.22 -24.67
N GLY A 74 -11.10 -6.43 -25.58
CA GLY A 74 -11.77 -5.62 -26.59
C GLY A 74 -12.46 -4.34 -26.08
N LYS A 75 -12.44 -4.09 -24.79
CA LYS A 75 -13.06 -2.91 -24.16
C LYS A 75 -12.01 -1.85 -23.82
N ARG A 76 -12.29 -0.59 -24.20
CA ARG A 76 -11.46 0.56 -23.84
C ARG A 76 -11.89 1.19 -22.53
N TYR A 77 -10.91 1.50 -21.71
CA TYR A 77 -11.06 2.16 -20.40
C TYR A 77 -10.24 3.44 -20.40
N VAL A 78 -10.83 4.55 -19.96
CA VAL A 78 -10.13 5.81 -19.71
C VAL A 78 -9.55 5.78 -18.31
N VAL A 79 -8.34 6.29 -18.16
CA VAL A 79 -7.59 6.34 -16.89
C VAL A 79 -7.28 7.79 -16.55
N PRO A 80 -8.11 8.44 -15.73
CA PRO A 80 -7.88 9.83 -15.31
C PRO A 80 -6.75 9.95 -14.29
N GLU A 81 -6.40 11.18 -13.96
CA GLU A 81 -5.51 11.51 -12.85
C GLU A 81 -5.94 10.85 -11.54
N ASN A 82 -4.97 10.43 -10.73
CA ASN A 82 -5.15 9.71 -9.46
C ASN A 82 -5.94 8.41 -9.55
N HIS A 83 -5.88 7.75 -10.69
CA HIS A 83 -6.40 6.41 -10.87
C HIS A 83 -5.28 5.42 -11.17
N PHE A 84 -5.53 4.18 -10.81
CA PHE A 84 -4.62 3.09 -11.14
C PHE A 84 -5.39 1.89 -11.70
N PHE A 85 -4.67 0.99 -12.33
CA PHE A 85 -5.18 -0.29 -12.81
C PHE A 85 -4.06 -1.32 -12.85
N ILE A 86 -4.45 -2.59 -12.91
CA ILE A 86 -3.52 -3.71 -13.13
C ILE A 86 -3.96 -4.48 -14.38
N LEU A 87 -3.05 -4.61 -15.33
CA LEU A 87 -3.23 -5.49 -16.47
C LEU A 87 -2.78 -6.91 -16.12
N PRO A 88 -3.61 -7.93 -16.42
CA PRO A 88 -3.27 -9.31 -16.16
C PRO A 88 -2.16 -9.80 -17.10
N ALA A 89 -1.36 -10.76 -16.61
CA ALA A 89 -0.40 -11.47 -17.44
C ALA A 89 -1.08 -12.24 -18.57
N GLU A 90 -0.37 -12.39 -19.69
CA GLU A 90 -0.73 -13.25 -20.83
C GLU A 90 -2.04 -12.93 -21.55
N LYS A 91 -2.72 -11.85 -21.18
CA LYS A 91 -3.87 -11.35 -21.92
C LYS A 91 -3.46 -10.27 -22.92
N PRO A 92 -3.99 -10.33 -24.17
CA PRO A 92 -3.80 -9.24 -25.13
C PRO A 92 -4.29 -7.91 -24.55
N HIS A 93 -3.45 -6.90 -24.66
CA HIS A 93 -3.80 -5.57 -24.17
C HIS A 93 -3.05 -4.45 -24.90
N GLN A 94 -3.64 -3.27 -24.89
CA GLN A 94 -3.03 -2.04 -25.38
C GLN A 94 -3.18 -0.97 -24.31
N TYR A 95 -2.25 -0.04 -24.24
CA TYR A 95 -2.38 1.14 -23.41
C TYR A 95 -1.58 2.32 -23.97
N GLY A 96 -1.97 3.52 -23.56
CA GLY A 96 -1.30 4.72 -24.02
C GLY A 96 -1.79 5.99 -23.33
N SER A 97 -1.10 7.11 -23.59
CA SER A 97 -1.50 8.41 -23.10
C SER A 97 -2.60 9.03 -23.94
N SER A 98 -3.34 9.97 -23.36
CA SER A 98 -4.19 10.92 -24.08
C SER A 98 -3.34 11.80 -25.00
N GLU A 99 -3.88 12.16 -26.16
CA GLU A 99 -3.22 13.11 -27.08
C GLU A 99 -3.33 14.56 -26.60
N HIS A 100 -4.37 14.88 -25.82
CA HIS A 100 -4.65 16.23 -25.36
C HIS A 100 -4.07 16.52 -23.98
N ASP A 101 -4.05 15.53 -23.11
CA ASP A 101 -3.54 15.64 -21.73
C ASP A 101 -2.68 14.40 -21.40
N PRO A 102 -1.44 14.33 -21.88
CA PRO A 102 -0.56 13.18 -21.68
C PRO A 102 -0.29 12.90 -20.22
N TRP A 103 -0.47 11.63 -19.84
CA TRP A 103 -0.32 11.17 -18.46
C TRP A 103 1.11 11.22 -17.92
N TYR A 104 1.21 11.33 -16.61
CA TYR A 104 2.40 11.09 -15.80
C TYR A 104 2.13 9.80 -15.03
N ILE A 105 2.97 8.80 -15.19
CA ILE A 105 2.71 7.48 -14.61
C ILE A 105 3.90 6.93 -13.85
N TYR A 106 3.59 6.29 -12.71
CA TYR A 106 4.42 5.25 -12.14
C TYR A 106 3.90 3.89 -12.59
N TRP A 107 4.79 2.97 -12.86
CA TRP A 107 4.42 1.65 -13.30
C TRP A 107 5.39 0.59 -12.76
N ALA A 108 4.90 -0.65 -12.61
CA ALA A 108 5.71 -1.80 -12.22
C ALA A 108 5.20 -3.06 -12.92
N HIS A 109 6.12 -3.79 -13.55
CA HIS A 109 5.91 -5.16 -13.96
C HIS A 109 6.32 -6.10 -12.84
N PHE A 110 5.46 -7.05 -12.52
CA PHE A 110 5.69 -7.98 -11.42
C PHE A 110 5.11 -9.36 -11.72
N LYS A 111 5.60 -10.37 -11.01
CA LYS A 111 5.13 -11.77 -11.08
C LYS A 111 5.30 -12.48 -9.75
N GLY A 112 4.89 -13.74 -9.69
CA GLY A 112 4.90 -14.56 -8.49
C GLY A 112 3.50 -15.08 -8.14
N LYS A 113 3.41 -15.97 -7.16
CA LYS A 113 2.15 -16.65 -6.81
C LYS A 113 1.03 -15.69 -6.37
N LYS A 114 1.39 -14.58 -5.71
CA LYS A 114 0.44 -13.55 -5.26
C LYS A 114 -0.06 -12.66 -6.39
N ALA A 115 0.69 -12.54 -7.50
CA ALA A 115 0.40 -11.56 -8.54
C ALA A 115 -0.99 -11.75 -9.17
N LYS A 116 -1.38 -12.99 -9.46
CA LYS A 116 -2.73 -13.30 -9.96
C LYS A 116 -3.80 -12.89 -8.97
N TYR A 117 -3.64 -13.27 -7.71
CA TYR A 117 -4.61 -12.96 -6.66
C TYR A 117 -4.79 -11.45 -6.46
N ILE A 118 -3.68 -10.69 -6.50
CA ILE A 118 -3.70 -9.21 -6.44
C ILE A 118 -4.47 -8.64 -7.63
N SER A 119 -4.18 -9.09 -8.85
CA SER A 119 -4.83 -8.63 -10.06
C SER A 119 -6.34 -8.94 -10.06
N ASP A 120 -6.73 -10.11 -9.56
CA ASP A 120 -8.14 -10.51 -9.47
C ASP A 120 -8.94 -9.61 -8.50
N GLN A 121 -8.29 -9.05 -7.47
CA GLN A 121 -8.90 -8.11 -6.50
C GLN A 121 -9.02 -6.67 -7.05
N LEU A 122 -8.17 -6.28 -7.99
CA LEU A 122 -8.01 -4.92 -8.49
C LEU A 122 -8.36 -4.83 -9.97
N GLN A 123 -9.63 -5.09 -10.30
CA GLN A 123 -10.11 -5.06 -11.68
C GLN A 123 -10.66 -3.68 -12.07
N GLY A 124 -10.38 -3.26 -13.31
CA GLY A 124 -10.85 -2.01 -13.86
C GLY A 124 -9.98 -0.81 -13.48
N VAL A 125 -10.51 0.39 -13.66
CA VAL A 125 -9.87 1.65 -13.30
C VAL A 125 -10.33 2.02 -11.91
N ILE A 126 -9.41 2.12 -10.96
CA ILE A 126 -9.70 2.31 -9.55
C ILE A 126 -9.24 3.69 -9.11
N PRO A 127 -10.12 4.53 -8.53
CA PRO A 127 -9.76 5.84 -8.05
C PRO A 127 -9.00 5.78 -6.73
N ILE A 128 -8.08 6.73 -6.56
CA ILE A 128 -7.54 7.12 -5.27
C ILE A 128 -8.19 8.48 -4.94
N ASP A 129 -9.06 8.48 -3.93
CA ASP A 129 -9.77 9.71 -3.54
C ASP A 129 -8.80 10.84 -3.24
N MET A 130 -9.11 12.04 -3.74
CA MET A 130 -8.29 13.26 -3.62
C MET A 130 -8.65 14.08 -2.37
N ASP A 131 -8.92 13.44 -1.24
CA ASP A 131 -9.10 14.16 0.02
C ASP A 131 -7.75 14.38 0.75
N ASP A 132 -7.75 15.24 1.76
CA ASP A 132 -6.55 15.57 2.56
C ASP A 132 -5.89 14.32 3.19
N ASN A 133 -6.60 13.22 3.26
CA ASN A 133 -6.15 11.97 3.84
C ASN A 133 -5.74 10.91 2.82
N SER A 134 -5.74 11.23 1.53
CA SER A 134 -5.50 10.29 0.43
C SER A 134 -4.12 9.64 0.45
N ARG A 135 -3.13 10.30 1.08
CA ARG A 135 -1.73 9.89 1.13
C ARG A 135 -1.10 9.68 -0.27
N ILE A 136 -1.54 10.48 -1.26
CA ILE A 136 -0.99 10.44 -2.62
C ILE A 136 0.52 10.71 -2.58
N GLY A 137 0.96 11.76 -1.88
CA GLY A 137 2.37 12.10 -1.72
C GLY A 137 3.20 10.99 -1.10
N ASP A 138 2.65 10.27 -0.12
CA ASP A 138 3.36 9.14 0.52
C ASP A 138 3.56 7.98 -0.47
N ARG A 139 2.56 7.68 -1.33
CA ARG A 139 2.70 6.65 -2.38
C ARG A 139 3.73 7.04 -3.43
N ILE A 140 3.72 8.30 -3.88
CA ILE A 140 4.69 8.82 -4.84
C ILE A 140 6.10 8.74 -4.24
N ALA A 141 6.30 9.23 -3.02
CA ALA A 141 7.59 9.16 -2.34
C ALA A 141 8.09 7.71 -2.18
N PHE A 142 7.16 6.77 -1.94
CA PHE A 142 7.52 5.37 -1.82
C PHE A 142 7.87 4.71 -3.17
N PHE A 143 7.19 5.08 -4.26
CA PHE A 143 7.65 4.70 -5.61
C PHE A 143 9.05 5.23 -5.90
N ASP A 144 9.31 6.49 -5.57
CA ASP A 144 10.63 7.10 -5.78
C ASP A 144 11.72 6.43 -4.94
N GLU A 145 11.41 6.07 -3.69
CA GLU A 145 12.32 5.28 -2.83
C GLU A 145 12.68 3.94 -3.50
N LEU A 146 11.68 3.19 -3.96
CA LEU A 146 11.91 1.91 -4.63
C LEU A 146 12.73 2.09 -5.92
N LEU A 147 12.45 3.12 -6.70
CA LEU A 147 13.23 3.44 -7.90
C LEU A 147 14.69 3.79 -7.55
N ASN A 148 14.93 4.55 -6.48
CA ASN A 148 16.29 4.86 -6.02
C ASN A 148 17.05 3.60 -5.62
N VAL A 149 16.39 2.68 -4.91
CA VAL A 149 16.99 1.40 -4.51
C VAL A 149 17.25 0.52 -5.73
N LEU A 150 16.30 0.44 -6.68
CA LEU A 150 16.47 -0.30 -7.93
C LEU A 150 17.66 0.20 -8.77
N GLU A 151 17.88 1.52 -8.78
CA GLU A 151 19.01 2.15 -9.47
C GLU A 151 20.36 1.90 -8.78
N SER A 152 20.37 1.56 -7.49
CA SER A 152 21.61 1.38 -6.72
C SER A 152 22.33 0.05 -7.02
N GLY A 153 21.63 -0.97 -7.49
CA GLY A 153 22.26 -2.24 -7.81
C GLY A 153 21.32 -3.44 -7.95
N THR A 154 21.93 -4.60 -8.12
CA THR A 154 21.25 -5.89 -8.32
C THR A 154 21.72 -6.97 -7.35
N ASP A 155 22.40 -6.57 -6.27
CA ASP A 155 22.79 -7.49 -5.21
C ASP A 155 21.54 -8.03 -4.46
N GLU A 156 21.72 -9.14 -3.76
CA GLU A 156 20.63 -9.84 -3.12
C GLU A 156 19.88 -8.98 -2.09
N ALA A 157 20.60 -8.16 -1.32
CA ALA A 157 19.96 -7.30 -0.30
C ALA A 157 19.08 -6.24 -0.93
N THR A 158 19.56 -5.59 -2.01
CA THR A 158 18.81 -4.62 -2.82
C THR A 158 17.56 -5.25 -3.41
N VAL A 159 17.68 -6.41 -4.03
CA VAL A 159 16.55 -7.13 -4.64
C VAL A 159 15.53 -7.56 -3.59
N ASN A 160 15.97 -8.10 -2.46
CA ASN A 160 15.08 -8.50 -1.37
C ASN A 160 14.37 -7.29 -0.76
N TYR A 161 15.07 -6.18 -0.53
CA TYR A 161 14.46 -4.95 -0.02
C TYR A 161 13.33 -4.47 -0.94
N VAL A 162 13.61 -4.34 -2.24
CA VAL A 162 12.60 -3.89 -3.22
C VAL A 162 11.37 -4.79 -3.22
N ASN A 163 11.56 -6.12 -3.27
CA ASN A 163 10.43 -7.05 -3.35
C ASN A 163 9.61 -7.12 -2.06
N LEU A 164 10.23 -7.05 -0.88
CA LEU A 164 9.52 -6.95 0.39
C LEU A 164 8.76 -5.63 0.51
N SER A 165 9.40 -4.52 0.15
CA SER A 165 8.80 -3.19 0.18
C SER A 165 7.68 -3.03 -0.85
N PHE A 166 7.79 -3.67 -2.02
CA PHE A 166 6.73 -3.70 -3.02
C PHE A 166 5.44 -4.34 -2.51
N ASN A 167 5.50 -5.33 -1.59
CA ASN A 167 4.30 -5.83 -0.92
C ASN A 167 3.57 -4.71 -0.14
N HIS A 168 4.30 -3.78 0.51
CA HIS A 168 3.70 -2.64 1.18
C HIS A 168 3.09 -1.64 0.19
N LEU A 169 3.78 -1.37 -0.93
CA LEU A 169 3.23 -0.53 -1.99
C LEU A 169 1.92 -1.10 -2.54
N ILE A 170 1.88 -2.39 -2.87
CA ILE A 170 0.66 -3.08 -3.30
C ILE A 170 -0.44 -3.01 -2.24
N ALA A 171 -0.12 -3.19 -0.96
CA ALA A 171 -1.09 -3.06 0.13
C ALA A 171 -1.75 -1.67 0.17
N SER A 172 -1.02 -0.60 -0.20
CA SER A 172 -1.55 0.75 -0.28
C SER A 172 -2.62 0.94 -1.37
N PHE A 173 -2.61 0.10 -2.40
CA PHE A 173 -3.61 0.06 -3.47
C PHE A 173 -4.74 -0.93 -3.18
N LEU A 174 -4.45 -2.09 -2.61
CA LEU A 174 -5.46 -3.09 -2.23
C LEU A 174 -6.37 -2.58 -1.10
N TYR A 175 -5.80 -1.90 -0.12
CA TYR A 175 -6.47 -1.49 1.11
C TYR A 175 -6.40 0.03 1.29
N VAL A 176 -6.89 0.78 0.28
CA VAL A 176 -6.84 2.25 0.23
C VAL A 176 -7.36 2.88 1.54
N LYS A 177 -8.53 2.42 2.03
CA LYS A 177 -9.12 2.92 3.28
C LYS A 177 -8.21 2.69 4.48
N THR A 178 -7.74 1.45 4.68
CA THR A 178 -6.84 1.09 5.78
C THR A 178 -5.52 1.86 5.72
N TYR A 179 -4.96 2.00 4.52
CA TYR A 179 -3.73 2.77 4.31
C TYR A 179 -3.90 4.25 4.67
N ARG A 180 -5.04 4.85 4.30
CA ARG A 180 -5.38 6.23 4.67
C ARG A 180 -5.49 6.40 6.18
N GLU A 181 -6.29 5.54 6.82
CA GLU A 181 -6.56 5.58 8.26
C GLU A 181 -5.29 5.34 9.10
N ALA A 182 -4.36 4.52 8.64
CA ALA A 182 -3.14 4.19 9.37
C ALA A 182 -2.27 5.40 9.73
N LYS A 183 -2.25 6.46 8.92
CA LYS A 183 -1.51 7.70 9.23
C LYS A 183 -2.24 8.60 10.24
N PHE A 184 -3.57 8.55 10.22
CA PHE A 184 -4.43 9.44 11.03
C PHE A 184 -4.95 8.77 12.31
N SER A 185 -4.73 7.47 12.45
CA SER A 185 -5.11 6.75 13.67
C SER A 185 -4.17 6.99 14.85
N LYS A 186 -3.37 8.08 14.82
CA LYS A 186 -2.46 8.41 15.93
C LYS A 186 -3.23 8.49 17.25
N SER A 187 -4.37 9.19 17.27
CA SER A 187 -5.22 9.24 18.47
C SER A 187 -5.88 7.89 18.80
N LYS A 188 -6.27 7.10 17.80
CA LYS A 188 -6.89 5.79 18.01
C LYS A 188 -5.84 4.73 18.42
N ALA A 189 -4.65 4.77 17.80
CA ALA A 189 -3.54 3.90 18.18
C ALA A 189 -3.01 4.25 19.56
N GLU A 190 -2.89 5.54 19.90
CA GLU A 190 -2.53 6.01 21.24
C GLU A 190 -3.58 5.57 22.28
N ASN A 191 -4.87 5.68 21.96
CA ASN A 191 -5.94 5.22 22.84
C ASN A 191 -5.92 3.69 23.01
N THR A 192 -5.75 2.93 21.94
CA THR A 192 -5.67 1.45 22.00
C THR A 192 -4.44 1.01 22.79
N PHE A 193 -3.28 1.64 22.56
CA PHE A 193 -2.07 1.39 23.31
C PHE A 193 -2.24 1.75 24.80
N PHE A 194 -2.86 2.88 25.08
CA PHE A 194 -3.20 3.28 26.44
C PHE A 194 -4.12 2.27 27.14
N ILE A 195 -5.17 1.78 26.47
CA ILE A 195 -6.05 0.74 27.03
C ILE A 195 -5.26 -0.56 27.30
N SER A 196 -4.35 -0.93 26.43
CA SER A 196 -3.47 -2.08 26.66
C SER A 196 -2.61 -1.90 27.91
N LEU A 197 -2.02 -0.73 28.12
CA LEU A 197 -1.26 -0.42 29.33
C LEU A 197 -2.15 -0.41 30.59
N ALA A 198 -3.34 0.19 30.50
CA ALA A 198 -4.28 0.24 31.60
C ALA A 198 -4.76 -1.17 32.02
N THR A 199 -5.07 -2.03 31.04
CA THR A 199 -5.45 -3.42 31.29
C THR A 199 -4.30 -4.25 31.84
N HIS A 200 -3.08 -4.01 31.38
CA HIS A 200 -1.88 -4.66 31.96
C HIS A 200 -1.68 -4.27 33.42
N PHE A 201 -1.76 -2.98 33.73
CA PHE A 201 -1.71 -2.49 35.13
C PHE A 201 -2.82 -3.09 36.00
N MET A 202 -4.05 -3.22 35.48
CA MET A 202 -5.13 -3.91 36.16
C MET A 202 -4.78 -5.39 36.41
N THR A 203 -4.17 -6.08 35.43
CA THR A 203 -3.76 -7.48 35.58
C THR A 203 -2.75 -7.67 36.71
N GLU A 204 -1.76 -6.78 36.82
CA GLU A 204 -0.76 -6.81 37.89
C GLU A 204 -1.35 -6.54 39.29
N ASN A 205 -2.52 -5.88 39.33
CA ASN A 205 -3.23 -5.51 40.56
C ASN A 205 -4.45 -6.36 40.87
N LEU A 206 -4.65 -7.52 40.19
CA LEU A 206 -5.83 -8.36 40.39
C LEU A 206 -6.03 -8.85 41.85
N GLU A 207 -4.96 -9.01 42.61
CA GLU A 207 -5.01 -9.42 44.00
C GLU A 207 -5.24 -8.25 44.97
N ASN A 208 -5.11 -7.00 44.47
CA ASN A 208 -5.22 -5.79 45.25
C ASN A 208 -6.57 -5.10 45.10
N LYS A 209 -6.87 -4.16 45.98
CA LYS A 209 -7.92 -3.18 45.76
C LYS A 209 -7.38 -2.09 44.84
N LEU A 210 -8.04 -1.86 43.72
CA LEU A 210 -7.70 -0.81 42.78
C LEU A 210 -8.92 0.12 42.63
N THR A 211 -8.69 1.42 42.74
CA THR A 211 -9.71 2.46 42.54
C THR A 211 -9.50 3.19 41.21
N LEU A 212 -10.57 3.83 40.69
CA LEU A 212 -10.45 4.66 39.49
C LEU A 212 -9.43 5.79 39.68
N LYS A 213 -9.37 6.36 40.87
CA LYS A 213 -8.40 7.42 41.23
C LYS A 213 -6.96 6.93 41.12
N GLU A 214 -6.66 5.76 41.64
CA GLU A 214 -5.33 5.16 41.56
C GLU A 214 -4.95 4.83 40.11
N LEU A 215 -5.85 4.22 39.37
CA LEU A 215 -5.66 3.95 37.96
C LEU A 215 -5.40 5.23 37.14
N ALA A 216 -6.22 6.27 37.34
CA ALA A 216 -6.06 7.54 36.65
C ALA A 216 -4.76 8.24 37.02
N SER A 217 -4.43 8.27 38.34
CA SER A 217 -3.17 8.88 38.83
C SER A 217 -1.93 8.19 38.30
N HIS A 218 -1.95 6.86 38.18
CA HIS A 218 -0.82 6.10 37.64
C HIS A 218 -0.44 6.55 36.22
N PHE A 219 -1.44 6.90 35.41
CA PHE A 219 -1.26 7.36 34.02
C PHE A 219 -1.24 8.88 33.87
N GLY A 220 -1.31 9.64 34.96
CA GLY A 220 -1.32 11.11 34.91
C GLY A 220 -2.61 11.73 34.36
N TYR A 221 -3.73 11.02 34.44
CA TYR A 221 -5.03 11.48 33.94
C TYR A 221 -5.98 11.85 35.09
N SER A 222 -6.99 12.68 34.78
CA SER A 222 -8.14 12.85 35.66
C SER A 222 -9.05 11.62 35.60
N GLU A 223 -9.77 11.32 36.68
CA GLU A 223 -10.73 10.21 36.76
C GLU A 223 -11.80 10.31 35.65
N SER A 224 -12.29 11.54 35.39
CA SER A 224 -13.30 11.77 34.34
C SER A 224 -12.76 11.51 32.93
N TYR A 225 -11.48 11.83 32.65
CA TYR A 225 -10.87 11.55 31.37
C TYR A 225 -10.60 10.05 31.21
N MET A 226 -10.04 9.41 32.23
CA MET A 226 -9.82 7.96 32.28
C MET A 226 -11.11 7.19 32.03
N TYR A 227 -12.19 7.55 32.73
CA TYR A 227 -13.49 6.90 32.57
C TYR A 227 -14.00 7.02 31.12
N ARG A 228 -14.03 8.23 30.55
CA ARG A 228 -14.52 8.47 29.19
C ARG A 228 -13.71 7.75 28.12
N LEU A 229 -12.39 7.80 28.24
CA LEU A 229 -11.48 7.16 27.29
C LEU A 229 -11.65 5.64 27.34
N PHE A 230 -11.61 5.05 28.53
CA PHE A 230 -11.75 3.61 28.72
C PHE A 230 -13.11 3.08 28.25
N PHE A 231 -14.19 3.79 28.61
CA PHE A 231 -15.55 3.42 28.19
C PHE A 231 -15.73 3.53 26.67
N LYS A 232 -15.19 4.57 26.05
CA LYS A 232 -15.25 4.76 24.60
C LYS A 232 -14.58 3.62 23.84
N GLU A 233 -13.43 3.17 24.32
CA GLU A 233 -12.61 2.17 23.60
C GLU A 233 -13.01 0.72 23.92
N THR A 234 -13.52 0.44 25.13
CA THR A 234 -13.85 -0.92 25.60
C THR A 234 -15.34 -1.23 25.71
N GLY A 235 -16.19 -0.20 25.77
CA GLY A 235 -17.60 -0.34 26.08
C GLY A 235 -17.92 -0.55 27.57
N TYR A 236 -16.91 -0.63 28.44
CA TYR A 236 -17.07 -0.88 29.87
C TYR A 236 -16.50 0.26 30.71
N ALA A 237 -17.13 0.52 31.85
CA ALA A 237 -16.52 1.36 32.88
C ALA A 237 -15.24 0.69 33.41
N PRO A 238 -14.13 1.44 33.67
CA PRO A 238 -12.85 0.85 34.09
C PRO A 238 -12.95 -0.14 35.25
N MET A 239 -13.66 0.24 36.31
CA MET A 239 -13.80 -0.60 37.49
C MET A 239 -14.69 -1.83 37.27
N ASN A 240 -15.69 -1.76 36.40
CA ASN A 240 -16.48 -2.92 36.00
C ASN A 240 -15.63 -3.90 35.18
N TYR A 241 -14.80 -3.37 34.27
CA TYR A 241 -13.88 -4.18 33.50
C TYR A 241 -12.88 -4.92 34.43
N PHE A 242 -12.32 -4.19 35.40
CA PHE A 242 -11.44 -4.77 36.42
C PHE A 242 -12.12 -5.85 37.26
N LEU A 243 -13.39 -5.65 37.62
CA LEU A 243 -14.15 -6.66 38.33
C LEU A 243 -14.37 -7.95 37.48
N HIS A 244 -14.67 -7.81 36.20
CA HIS A 244 -14.76 -8.95 35.29
C HIS A 244 -13.43 -9.71 35.22
N MET A 245 -12.30 -9.00 35.10
CA MET A 245 -10.99 -9.65 35.09
C MET A 245 -10.71 -10.43 36.38
N LYS A 246 -11.17 -9.95 37.54
CA LYS A 246 -11.06 -10.67 38.82
C LYS A 246 -11.90 -11.95 38.84
N ILE A 247 -13.12 -11.89 38.31
CA ILE A 247 -14.05 -13.03 38.25
C ILE A 247 -13.50 -14.08 37.30
N ASP A 248 -12.97 -13.70 36.15
CA ASP A 248 -12.40 -14.62 35.14
C ASP A 248 -11.14 -15.35 35.65
N ARG A 249 -10.46 -14.78 36.65
CA ARG A 249 -9.26 -15.39 37.26
C ARG A 249 -9.59 -16.28 38.48
N ALA A 250 -10.77 -16.15 39.07
CA ALA A 250 -11.18 -16.87 40.29
C ALA A 250 -11.60 -18.31 39.99
#